data_55e2cbf23debee9336d17714d2813b0e
#
_entry.id   55e2cbf23debee9336d17714d2813b0e
#
_cell.length_a   1.000
_cell.length_b   1.000
_cell.length_c   1.000
_cell.angle_alpha   90.00
_cell.angle_beta   90.00
_cell.angle_gamma   90.00
#
_symmetry.space_group_name_H-M   'P 1'
#
loop_
_entity.id
_entity.type
_entity.pdbx_description
1 polymer ?
#
loop_
_entity_poly.entity_id
_entity_poly.type
_entity_poly.pdbx_seq_one_letter_code
_entity_poly.pdbx_strand_id
1 'polypeptide(L)'
;ADKLGRRMEEIHAPVPGLNDRLAPKISQFFDKLAPGKLVARMNSAIMDDPELHQPPSFAALRTPPPPVDAASAGERLLLRMERQTLRRLPETGAVVFTIKTHQMRLPDVAADAEFATAVREHYRSLLGTPMADGSDPYKTDVAAFVDWLDAAARLPPPTRYDCSLDS
;
A
#
# COMPACT_ATOMS: atom_id res chain seq x y z
N ALA A 1 2.31 -9.78 -18.32
CA ALA A 1 2.23 -11.07 -19.04
C ALA A 1 2.29 -12.28 -18.08
N ASP A 2 2.97 -12.17 -16.96
CA ASP A 2 3.31 -13.30 -16.08
C ASP A 2 2.14 -13.90 -15.27
N LYS A 3 1.01 -13.22 -15.24
CA LYS A 3 -0.19 -13.63 -14.47
C LYS A 3 -1.31 -14.22 -15.33
N LEU A 4 -1.22 -14.06 -16.64
CA LEU A 4 -2.25 -14.55 -17.56
C LEU A 4 -2.32 -16.07 -17.56
N GLY A 5 -3.54 -16.64 -17.40
CA GLY A 5 -3.79 -18.07 -17.38
C GLY A 5 -3.37 -18.79 -16.10
N ARG A 6 -2.87 -18.07 -15.08
CA ARG A 6 -2.49 -18.65 -13.79
C ARG A 6 -3.65 -18.64 -12.80
N ARG A 7 -3.61 -19.60 -11.89
CA ARG A 7 -4.55 -19.65 -10.76
C ARG A 7 -4.21 -18.55 -9.75
N MET A 8 -5.21 -18.18 -8.94
CA MET A 8 -5.07 -17.15 -7.91
C MET A 8 -3.94 -17.46 -6.91
N GLU A 9 -3.82 -18.74 -6.53
CA GLU A 9 -2.79 -19.23 -5.61
C GLU A 9 -1.37 -19.05 -6.18
N GLU A 10 -1.21 -19.29 -7.49
CA GLU A 10 0.06 -19.12 -8.19
C GLU A 10 0.45 -17.64 -8.31
N ILE A 11 -0.55 -16.76 -8.53
CA ILE A 11 -0.35 -15.32 -8.62
C ILE A 11 0.11 -14.74 -7.27
N HIS A 12 -0.39 -15.31 -6.17
CA HIS A 12 -0.11 -14.83 -4.81
C HIS A 12 0.99 -15.61 -4.08
N ALA A 13 1.57 -16.62 -4.72
CA ALA A 13 2.65 -17.42 -4.14
C ALA A 13 3.84 -16.59 -3.58
N PRO A 14 4.22 -15.45 -4.21
CA PRO A 14 5.29 -14.61 -3.66
C PRO A 14 4.95 -13.90 -2.34
N VAL A 15 3.68 -13.85 -1.92
CA VAL A 15 3.27 -13.19 -0.68
C VAL A 15 3.27 -14.19 0.47
N PRO A 16 4.17 -14.07 1.46
CA PRO A 16 4.31 -15.05 2.54
C PRO A 16 3.02 -15.29 3.31
N GLY A 17 2.62 -16.57 3.45
CA GLY A 17 1.47 -17.01 4.25
C GLY A 17 0.09 -16.54 3.75
N LEU A 18 0.00 -15.88 2.59
CA LEU A 18 -1.28 -15.39 2.07
C LEU A 18 -2.17 -16.55 1.64
N ASN A 19 -1.62 -17.54 0.96
CA ASN A 19 -2.39 -18.68 0.47
C ASN A 19 -2.98 -19.50 1.62
N ASP A 20 -2.20 -19.75 2.66
CA ASP A 20 -2.63 -20.55 3.81
C ASP A 20 -3.77 -19.91 4.60
N ARG A 21 -3.72 -18.59 4.72
CA ARG A 21 -4.69 -17.82 5.53
C ARG A 21 -5.92 -17.38 4.76
N LEU A 22 -5.74 -17.01 3.48
CA LEU A 22 -6.75 -16.27 2.73
C LEU A 22 -7.32 -17.01 1.53
N ALA A 23 -6.63 -17.97 0.92
CA ALA A 23 -7.13 -18.62 -0.30
C ALA A 23 -8.55 -19.20 -0.15
N PRO A 24 -8.88 -19.94 0.93
CA PRO A 24 -10.24 -20.45 1.11
C PRO A 24 -11.29 -19.33 1.27
N LYS A 25 -10.92 -18.24 1.96
CA LYS A 25 -11.80 -17.10 2.18
C LYS A 25 -12.00 -16.30 0.89
N ILE A 26 -10.97 -16.18 0.08
CA ILE A 26 -11.02 -15.51 -1.23
C ILE A 26 -11.94 -16.29 -2.16
N SER A 27 -11.78 -17.61 -2.26
CA SER A 27 -12.65 -18.46 -3.08
C SER A 27 -14.12 -18.33 -2.66
N GLN A 28 -14.39 -18.46 -1.36
CA GLN A 28 -15.74 -18.29 -0.83
C GLN A 28 -16.31 -16.87 -1.07
N PHE A 29 -15.47 -15.84 -1.00
CA PHE A 29 -15.88 -14.48 -1.33
C PHE A 29 -16.27 -14.37 -2.82
N PHE A 30 -15.46 -14.91 -3.72
CA PHE A 30 -15.78 -14.89 -5.13
C PHE A 30 -17.08 -15.65 -5.43
N ASP A 31 -17.32 -16.79 -4.82
CA ASP A 31 -18.55 -17.56 -5.00
C ASP A 31 -19.79 -16.77 -4.59
N LYS A 32 -19.69 -15.97 -3.52
CA LYS A 32 -20.77 -15.13 -2.98
C LYS A 32 -20.92 -13.76 -3.65
N LEU A 33 -19.99 -13.37 -4.51
CA LEU A 33 -20.06 -12.08 -5.18
C LEU A 33 -21.16 -12.08 -6.24
N ALA A 34 -22.31 -11.54 -5.89
CA ALA A 34 -23.48 -11.47 -6.79
C ALA A 34 -23.25 -10.51 -7.97
N PRO A 35 -23.80 -10.81 -9.16
CA PRO A 35 -23.79 -9.86 -10.27
C PRO A 35 -24.41 -8.50 -9.88
N GLY A 36 -23.85 -7.43 -10.43
CA GLY A 36 -24.34 -6.06 -10.16
C GLY A 36 -23.81 -5.41 -8.88
N LYS A 37 -23.27 -6.18 -7.92
CA LYS A 37 -22.61 -5.62 -6.74
C LYS A 37 -21.18 -5.18 -7.07
N LEU A 38 -20.83 -3.98 -6.61
CA LEU A 38 -19.47 -3.47 -6.58
C LEU A 38 -18.93 -3.57 -5.15
N VAL A 39 -17.83 -4.25 -4.97
CA VAL A 39 -17.09 -4.30 -3.71
C VAL A 39 -15.82 -3.51 -3.87
N ALA A 40 -15.50 -2.65 -2.91
CA ALA A 40 -14.27 -1.88 -2.88
C ALA A 40 -13.53 -2.11 -1.57
N ARG A 41 -12.21 -2.08 -1.64
CA ARG A 41 -11.33 -2.04 -0.46
C ARG A 41 -10.14 -1.14 -0.75
N MET A 42 -9.48 -0.72 0.32
CA MET A 42 -8.18 -0.05 0.25
C MET A 42 -7.09 -1.03 0.71
N ASN A 43 -5.96 -1.00 0.04
CA ASN A 43 -4.71 -1.61 0.48
C ASN A 43 -3.65 -0.51 0.56
N SER A 44 -2.65 -0.68 1.42
CA SER A 44 -1.55 0.27 1.51
C SER A 44 -0.21 -0.45 1.67
N ALA A 45 0.84 0.19 1.15
CA ALA A 45 2.22 -0.26 1.27
C ALA A 45 3.14 0.96 1.43
N ILE A 46 4.27 0.76 2.09
CA ILE A 46 5.35 1.73 2.14
C ILE A 46 6.38 1.30 1.11
N MET A 47 6.77 2.22 0.24
CA MET A 47 7.67 1.96 -0.88
C MET A 47 8.78 3.01 -0.88
N ASP A 48 9.98 2.60 -1.29
CA ASP A 48 11.12 3.47 -1.56
C ASP A 48 11.34 3.72 -3.07
N ASP A 49 10.45 3.18 -3.90
CA ASP A 49 10.49 3.28 -5.35
C ASP A 49 9.15 3.77 -5.89
N PRO A 50 9.12 4.89 -6.63
CA PRO A 50 7.90 5.47 -7.19
C PRO A 50 7.34 4.70 -8.40
N GLU A 51 8.07 3.75 -8.96
CA GLU A 51 7.62 3.00 -10.13
C GLU A 51 6.31 2.26 -9.85
N LEU A 52 5.32 2.43 -10.72
CA LEU A 52 4.01 1.78 -10.57
C LEU A 52 4.10 0.29 -10.87
N HIS A 53 4.92 -0.10 -11.84
CA HIS A 53 5.10 -1.48 -12.23
C HIS A 53 6.24 -2.11 -11.45
N GLN A 54 5.92 -2.91 -10.46
CA GLN A 54 6.85 -3.58 -9.55
C GLN A 54 6.74 -5.12 -9.69
N PRO A 55 7.23 -5.72 -10.78
CA PRO A 55 7.18 -7.18 -10.92
C PRO A 55 8.15 -7.86 -9.93
N PRO A 56 7.85 -9.07 -9.45
CA PRO A 56 8.72 -9.81 -8.54
C PRO A 56 10.14 -10.02 -9.08
N SER A 57 10.27 -10.16 -10.41
CA SER A 57 11.57 -10.23 -11.09
C SER A 57 12.41 -8.96 -10.95
N PHE A 58 11.78 -7.82 -10.71
CA PHE A 58 12.47 -6.55 -10.55
C PHE A 58 13.18 -6.46 -9.19
N ALA A 59 12.53 -6.96 -8.13
CA ALA A 59 13.13 -7.01 -6.80
C ALA A 59 14.41 -7.88 -6.77
N ALA A 60 14.43 -8.96 -7.55
CA ALA A 60 15.60 -9.84 -7.66
C ALA A 60 16.77 -9.23 -8.44
N LEU A 61 16.50 -8.23 -9.28
CA LEU A 61 17.50 -7.56 -10.13
C LEU A 61 18.01 -6.23 -9.53
N ARG A 62 17.30 -5.68 -8.53
CA ARG A 62 17.73 -4.45 -7.86
C ARG A 62 18.84 -4.73 -6.87
N THR A 63 19.88 -3.90 -6.92
CA THR A 63 20.76 -3.74 -5.77
C THR A 63 19.91 -3.21 -4.62
N PRO A 64 19.87 -3.89 -3.45
CA PRO A 64 19.11 -3.39 -2.32
C PRO A 64 19.51 -1.94 -2.01
N PRO A 65 18.58 -1.01 -1.93
CA PRO A 65 18.91 0.35 -1.52
C PRO A 65 19.47 0.33 -0.09
N PRO A 66 20.26 1.35 0.29
CA PRO A 66 20.69 1.47 1.67
C PRO A 66 19.47 1.54 2.60
N PRO A 67 19.57 1.01 3.84
CA PRO A 67 18.48 1.08 4.81
C PRO A 67 17.95 2.51 4.95
N VAL A 68 16.65 2.63 5.17
CA VAL A 68 16.01 3.91 5.44
C VAL A 68 15.96 4.12 6.95
N ASP A 69 16.40 5.28 7.40
CA ASP A 69 16.25 5.74 8.77
C ASP A 69 15.18 6.85 8.87
N ALA A 70 14.85 7.24 10.09
CA ALA A 70 13.85 8.29 10.31
C ALA A 70 14.24 9.64 9.68
N ALA A 71 15.54 9.94 9.53
CA ALA A 71 16.00 11.20 8.95
C ALA A 71 15.76 11.24 7.43
N SER A 72 16.05 10.13 6.75
CA SER A 72 15.92 10.01 5.29
C SER A 72 14.51 9.60 4.82
N ALA A 73 13.65 9.11 5.73
CA ALA A 73 12.34 8.58 5.39
C ALA A 73 11.46 9.58 4.64
N GLY A 74 11.46 10.87 5.05
CA GLY A 74 10.65 11.91 4.43
C GLY A 74 10.94 12.16 2.95
N GLU A 75 12.18 11.93 2.53
CA GLU A 75 12.60 12.11 1.14
C GLU A 75 12.48 10.82 0.32
N ARG A 76 12.69 9.67 0.98
CA ARG A 76 12.85 8.38 0.30
C ARG A 76 11.58 7.54 0.28
N LEU A 77 10.73 7.62 1.32
CA LEU A 77 9.57 6.77 1.41
C LEU A 77 8.32 7.42 0.82
N LEU A 78 7.48 6.57 0.26
CA LEU A 78 6.19 6.89 -0.30
C LEU A 78 5.11 6.02 0.37
N LEU A 79 4.00 6.63 0.73
CA LEU A 79 2.79 5.89 1.03
C LEU A 79 2.08 5.57 -0.29
N ARG A 80 2.03 4.29 -0.63
CA ARG A 80 1.28 3.78 -1.78
C ARG A 80 -0.06 3.23 -1.30
N MET A 81 -1.14 3.75 -1.83
CA MET A 81 -2.48 3.28 -1.56
C MET A 81 -3.12 2.75 -2.83
N GLU A 82 -3.78 1.61 -2.73
CA GLU A 82 -4.48 0.96 -3.84
C GLU A 82 -5.96 0.88 -3.54
N ARG A 83 -6.75 1.66 -4.27
CA ARG A 83 -8.20 1.45 -4.29
C ARG A 83 -8.49 0.28 -5.22
N GLN A 84 -8.90 -0.84 -4.63
CA GLN A 84 -9.20 -2.08 -5.34
C GLN A 84 -10.71 -2.25 -5.43
N THR A 85 -11.22 -2.57 -6.62
CA THR A 85 -12.65 -2.86 -6.80
C THR A 85 -12.85 -4.19 -7.49
N LEU A 86 -13.94 -4.88 -7.12
CA LEU A 86 -14.34 -6.17 -7.67
C LEU A 86 -15.81 -6.12 -8.09
N ARG A 87 -16.09 -6.60 -9.29
CA ARG A 87 -17.45 -6.70 -9.81
C ARG A 87 -17.60 -7.96 -10.65
N ARG A 88 -18.66 -8.74 -10.41
CA ARG A 88 -19.02 -9.84 -11.29
C ARG A 88 -19.83 -9.32 -12.46
N LEU A 89 -19.42 -9.68 -13.67
CA LEU A 89 -20.16 -9.35 -14.89
C LEU A 89 -21.39 -10.27 -15.01
N PRO A 90 -22.58 -9.72 -15.31
CA PRO A 90 -23.81 -10.50 -15.32
C PRO A 90 -23.87 -11.53 -16.46
N GLU A 91 -23.31 -11.22 -17.62
CA GLU A 91 -23.43 -12.07 -18.80
C GLU A 91 -22.41 -13.23 -18.80
N THR A 92 -21.18 -12.95 -18.40
CA THR A 92 -20.08 -13.92 -18.49
C THR A 92 -19.78 -14.61 -17.17
N GLY A 93 -20.26 -14.06 -16.06
CA GLY A 93 -19.89 -14.49 -14.71
C GLY A 93 -18.44 -14.15 -14.31
N ALA A 94 -17.66 -13.58 -15.21
CA ALA A 94 -16.28 -13.19 -14.95
C ALA A 94 -16.22 -12.10 -13.87
N VAL A 95 -15.16 -12.12 -13.04
CA VAL A 95 -14.90 -11.08 -12.05
C VAL A 95 -13.88 -10.11 -12.58
N VAL A 96 -14.29 -8.85 -12.73
CA VAL A 96 -13.37 -7.74 -13.03
C VAL A 96 -12.77 -7.24 -11.73
N PHE A 97 -11.45 -7.23 -11.66
CA PHE A 97 -10.67 -6.64 -10.58
C PHE A 97 -9.91 -5.42 -11.11
N THR A 98 -10.13 -4.27 -10.51
CA THR A 98 -9.42 -3.05 -10.87
C THR A 98 -8.61 -2.53 -9.70
N ILE A 99 -7.46 -1.94 -9.99
CA ILE A 99 -6.59 -1.30 -9.01
C ILE A 99 -6.32 0.12 -9.49
N LYS A 100 -6.65 1.10 -8.65
CA LYS A 100 -6.22 2.48 -8.83
C LYS A 100 -5.19 2.79 -7.75
N THR A 101 -3.95 3.02 -8.17
CA THR A 101 -2.84 3.35 -7.30
C THR A 101 -2.75 4.86 -7.10
N HIS A 102 -2.54 5.26 -5.86
CA HIS A 102 -2.19 6.60 -5.42
C HIS A 102 -0.87 6.52 -4.67
N GLN A 103 0.01 7.48 -4.90
CA GLN A 103 1.28 7.60 -4.19
C GLN A 103 1.36 8.99 -3.59
N MET A 104 1.79 9.05 -2.33
CA MET A 104 1.96 10.29 -1.59
C MET A 104 3.33 10.29 -0.93
N ARG A 105 4.04 11.41 -0.99
CA ARG A 105 5.26 11.63 -0.20
C ARG A 105 4.89 11.81 1.26
N LEU A 106 5.80 11.49 2.16
CA LEU A 106 5.55 11.63 3.59
C LEU A 106 5.24 13.08 4.03
N PRO A 107 5.89 14.13 3.50
CA PRO A 107 5.49 15.49 3.79
C PRO A 107 4.04 15.82 3.39
N ASP A 108 3.55 15.24 2.28
CA ASP A 108 2.16 15.43 1.85
C ASP A 108 1.19 14.68 2.77
N VAL A 109 1.58 13.50 3.28
CA VAL A 109 0.82 12.78 4.31
C VAL A 109 0.74 13.61 5.60
N ALA A 110 1.86 14.19 6.04
CA ALA A 110 1.93 14.99 7.26
C ALA A 110 1.16 16.32 7.16
N ALA A 111 0.90 16.82 5.96
CA ALA A 111 0.15 18.07 5.75
C ALA A 111 -1.32 17.98 6.21
N ASP A 112 -1.89 16.76 6.27
CA ASP A 112 -3.21 16.48 6.83
C ASP A 112 -3.03 15.73 8.15
N ALA A 113 -3.24 16.42 9.27
CA ALA A 113 -2.97 15.90 10.61
C ALA A 113 -3.88 14.71 10.99
N GLU A 114 -5.14 14.70 10.55
CA GLU A 114 -6.08 13.60 10.79
C GLU A 114 -5.65 12.36 10.01
N PHE A 115 -5.38 12.53 8.72
CA PHE A 115 -4.90 11.45 7.87
C PHE A 115 -3.55 10.89 8.34
N ALA A 116 -2.59 11.77 8.66
CA ALA A 116 -1.29 11.38 9.19
C ALA A 116 -1.41 10.55 10.48
N THR A 117 -2.32 10.95 11.38
CA THR A 117 -2.58 10.22 12.62
C THR A 117 -3.13 8.83 12.34
N ALA A 118 -4.14 8.71 11.49
CA ALA A 118 -4.74 7.43 11.13
C ALA A 118 -3.73 6.48 10.47
N VAL A 119 -2.94 7.00 9.53
CA VAL A 119 -1.89 6.24 8.83
C VAL A 119 -0.81 5.78 9.82
N ARG A 120 -0.32 6.69 10.66
CA ARG A 120 0.69 6.40 11.68
C ARG A 120 0.23 5.30 12.65
N GLU A 121 -0.98 5.40 13.17
CA GLU A 121 -1.55 4.40 14.08
C GLU A 121 -1.70 3.04 13.41
N HIS A 122 -2.16 3.02 12.16
CA HIS A 122 -2.26 1.79 11.38
C HIS A 122 -0.89 1.11 11.26
N TYR A 123 0.14 1.82 10.77
CA TYR A 123 1.46 1.21 10.59
C TYR A 123 2.16 0.90 11.92
N ARG A 124 1.94 1.68 12.97
CA ARG A 124 2.42 1.37 14.32
C ARG A 124 1.85 0.04 14.83
N SER A 125 0.60 -0.25 14.55
CA SER A 125 -0.01 -1.53 14.94
C SER A 125 0.58 -2.74 14.22
N LEU A 126 1.31 -2.54 13.13
CA LEU A 126 2.01 -3.59 12.40
C LEU A 126 3.41 -3.88 12.97
N LEU A 127 4.00 -2.97 13.75
CA LEU A 127 5.32 -3.18 14.35
C LEU A 127 5.32 -4.42 15.24
N GLY A 128 6.35 -5.23 15.10
CA GLY A 128 6.45 -6.52 15.83
C GLY A 128 5.61 -7.65 15.22
N THR A 129 4.91 -7.42 14.12
CA THR A 129 4.21 -8.47 13.37
C THR A 129 5.02 -8.91 12.14
N PRO A 130 4.75 -10.10 11.56
CA PRO A 130 5.39 -10.52 10.31
C PRO A 130 5.13 -9.58 9.12
N MET A 131 4.19 -8.66 9.25
CA MET A 131 3.93 -7.66 8.20
C MET A 131 4.91 -6.48 8.23
N ALA A 132 5.73 -6.36 9.26
CA ALA A 132 6.69 -5.27 9.42
C ALA A 132 8.12 -5.76 9.71
N ASP A 133 8.38 -7.06 9.71
CA ASP A 133 9.68 -7.66 10.00
C ASP A 133 10.64 -7.71 8.79
N GLY A 134 10.23 -7.09 7.66
CA GLY A 134 11.00 -7.09 6.42
C GLY A 134 10.79 -8.33 5.55
N SER A 135 9.97 -9.29 5.98
CA SER A 135 9.63 -10.47 5.17
C SER A 135 8.65 -10.15 4.03
N ASP A 136 7.89 -9.06 4.16
CA ASP A 136 7.02 -8.56 3.10
C ASP A 136 7.77 -7.53 2.25
N PRO A 137 8.10 -7.84 0.99
CA PRO A 137 8.84 -6.93 0.11
C PRO A 137 8.09 -5.64 -0.22
N TYR A 138 6.80 -5.56 0.10
CA TYR A 138 5.96 -4.39 -0.12
C TYR A 138 5.76 -3.53 1.13
N LYS A 139 6.42 -3.87 2.24
CA LYS A 139 6.32 -3.14 3.51
C LYS A 139 7.70 -2.98 4.16
N THR A 140 8.57 -2.36 3.41
CA THR A 140 9.91 -2.03 3.90
C THR A 140 9.87 -0.81 4.81
N ASP A 141 10.77 -0.78 5.78
CA ASP A 141 11.07 0.40 6.60
C ASP A 141 9.88 1.00 7.38
N VAL A 142 8.95 0.13 7.84
CA VAL A 142 7.77 0.56 8.63
C VAL A 142 8.16 1.36 9.87
N ALA A 143 9.24 0.97 10.56
CA ALA A 143 9.72 1.67 11.74
C ALA A 143 10.16 3.11 11.38
N ALA A 144 11.01 3.27 10.37
CA ALA A 144 11.47 4.58 9.92
C ALA A 144 10.31 5.49 9.46
N PHE A 145 9.31 4.90 8.81
CA PHE A 145 8.09 5.60 8.41
C PHE A 145 7.30 6.13 9.62
N VAL A 146 7.09 5.29 10.62
CA VAL A 146 6.35 5.67 11.84
C VAL A 146 7.14 6.72 12.64
N ASP A 147 8.45 6.53 12.81
CA ASP A 147 9.31 7.45 13.55
C ASP A 147 9.36 8.82 12.89
N TRP A 148 9.40 8.87 11.56
CA TRP A 148 9.35 10.14 10.83
C TRP A 148 8.01 10.86 11.05
N LEU A 149 6.87 10.17 10.96
CA LEU A 149 5.56 10.76 11.23
C LEU A 149 5.42 11.23 12.68
N ASP A 150 6.01 10.53 13.64
CA ASP A 150 6.07 10.96 15.04
C ASP A 150 6.88 12.25 15.22
N ALA A 151 8.00 12.36 14.51
CA ALA A 151 8.80 13.58 14.53
C ALA A 151 8.05 14.74 13.86
N ALA A 152 7.43 14.52 12.71
CA ALA A 152 6.66 15.52 11.99
C ALA A 152 5.46 16.04 12.80
N ALA A 153 4.78 15.16 13.56
CA ALA A 153 3.64 15.55 14.41
C ALA A 153 4.03 16.48 15.58
N ARG A 154 5.32 16.57 15.93
CA ARG A 154 5.84 17.47 16.99
C ARG A 154 6.22 18.84 16.45
N LEU A 155 6.31 19.00 15.14
CA LEU A 155 6.60 20.28 14.51
C LEU A 155 5.32 21.11 14.43
N PRO A 156 5.41 22.45 14.54
CA PRO A 156 4.26 23.31 14.27
C PRO A 156 3.79 23.09 12.83
N PRO A 157 2.47 23.17 12.57
CA PRO A 157 1.96 23.03 11.22
C PRO A 157 2.65 24.02 10.29
N PRO A 158 2.96 23.63 9.04
CA PRO A 158 3.55 24.56 8.09
C PRO A 158 2.64 25.76 7.96
N THR A 159 3.23 26.96 8.06
CA THR A 159 2.52 28.22 7.84
C THR A 159 1.91 28.15 6.45
N ARG A 160 0.58 28.12 6.35
CA ARG A 160 -0.08 28.23 5.04
C ARG A 160 0.34 29.58 4.48
N TYR A 161 1.09 29.57 3.39
CA TYR A 161 1.28 30.78 2.60
C TYR A 161 -0.11 31.17 2.13
N ASP A 162 -0.60 32.27 2.68
CA ASP A 162 -1.82 32.91 2.21
C ASP A 162 -1.51 33.44 0.80
N CYS A 163 -1.93 32.71 -0.21
CA CYS A 163 -1.94 33.19 -1.59
C CYS A 163 -3.15 34.11 -1.77
N SER A 164 -3.26 35.15 -0.98
CA SER A 164 -4.07 36.30 -1.32
C SER A 164 -3.34 37.02 -2.47
N LEU A 165 -3.69 36.65 -3.69
CA LEU A 165 -3.39 37.47 -4.86
C LEU A 165 -4.17 38.77 -4.68
N ASP A 166 -3.47 39.81 -4.26
CA ASP A 166 -3.97 41.17 -4.32
C ASP A 166 -4.39 41.44 -5.79
N SER A 167 -5.68 41.66 -5.95
CA SER A 167 -6.35 42.04 -7.20
C SER A 167 -6.03 43.51 -7.55
#